data_057628f5f77dd39e7b0f720efbd743ff
#
_entry.id   057628f5f77dd39e7b0f720efbd743ff
#
_cell.length_a   1.000
_cell.length_b   1.000
_cell.length_c   1.000
_cell.angle_alpha   90.00
_cell.angle_beta   90.00
_cell.angle_gamma   90.00
#
_symmetry.space_group_name_H-M   'P 1'
#
loop_
_entity.id
_entity.type
_entity.pdbx_description
1 polymer ?
#
loop_
_entity_poly.entity_id
_entity_poly.type
_entity_poly.pdbx_seq_one_letter_code
_entity_poly.pdbx_strand_id
1 'polypeptide(L)'
;MTFQELITRAAHSPGHSVPDWMLGCFRRSCISFANGESDNQTIVYWFQSRNFTIDLRLPRPAEQVHSAALEDYSAFELDVLANYEGWVASCDWKDKQMSWHGGTALQVTDRWPEPAQLHRTGNCMIEFAPSGAYVEDWRLQPSQPGPLVGLRLIEEYKADIGQRFPRTGGLIVCGDHAAWVIGRAEPMTDSGSPLPDLAASAVGDGHRLQPLFDFETSVASGSLALGYTVRHSTRPDRVGRTLLADGEFEWIEDTRQVEQTLSRDGQTWVRVFEVDVIETDHDFTMATPSNQSAEEWFLRESTTLRRYTEVLS
;
A
#
# COMPACT_ATOMS: atom_id res chain seq x y z
N MET A 1 -23.00 11.04 -3.12
CA MET A 1 -22.13 12.22 -2.86
C MET A 1 -20.75 12.01 -3.48
N THR A 2 -20.00 13.08 -3.72
CA THR A 2 -18.59 12.97 -4.16
C THR A 2 -17.70 12.45 -3.01
N PHE A 3 -16.48 11.99 -3.33
CA PHE A 3 -15.51 11.58 -2.30
C PHE A 3 -15.13 12.72 -1.35
N GLN A 4 -15.02 13.95 -1.87
CA GLN A 4 -14.75 15.14 -1.05
C GLN A 4 -15.91 15.45 -0.07
N GLU A 5 -17.16 15.31 -0.52
CA GLU A 5 -18.35 15.47 0.35
C GLU A 5 -18.42 14.37 1.42
N LEU A 6 -18.06 13.13 1.09
CA LEU A 6 -17.97 12.03 2.04
C LEU A 6 -17.00 12.39 3.18
N ILE A 7 -15.78 12.80 2.86
CA ILE A 7 -14.76 13.14 3.86
C ILE A 7 -15.23 14.28 4.77
N THR A 8 -15.96 15.25 4.23
CA THR A 8 -16.45 16.39 5.02
C THR A 8 -17.59 16.01 5.95
N ARG A 9 -18.40 15.01 5.61
CA ARG A 9 -19.64 14.65 6.34
C ARG A 9 -19.48 13.46 7.27
N ALA A 10 -18.58 12.54 6.96
CA ALA A 10 -18.48 11.23 7.60
C ALA A 10 -17.19 11.12 8.45
N ALA A 11 -17.02 12.03 9.42
CA ALA A 11 -15.88 11.96 10.33
C ALA A 11 -15.93 10.68 11.19
N HIS A 12 -14.84 9.92 11.21
CA HIS A 12 -14.69 8.70 12.01
C HIS A 12 -13.24 8.52 12.46
N SER A 13 -13.04 8.18 13.73
CA SER A 13 -11.73 7.76 14.25
C SER A 13 -11.93 6.52 15.13
N PRO A 14 -11.13 5.45 14.97
CA PRO A 14 -11.27 4.23 15.75
C PRO A 14 -10.79 4.42 17.18
N GLY A 15 -11.30 3.58 18.10
CA GLY A 15 -10.90 3.59 19.52
C GLY A 15 -9.50 3.03 19.79
N HIS A 16 -8.96 2.25 18.87
CA HIS A 16 -7.59 1.71 18.91
C HIS A 16 -6.90 2.00 17.59
N SER A 17 -5.62 2.33 17.65
CA SER A 17 -4.82 2.60 16.46
C SER A 17 -3.33 2.47 16.74
N VAL A 18 -2.55 2.44 15.65
CA VAL A 18 -1.12 2.72 15.74
C VAL A 18 -0.89 4.14 16.28
N PRO A 19 0.29 4.45 16.83
CA PRO A 19 0.63 5.81 17.24
C PRO A 19 0.57 6.80 16.07
N ASP A 20 0.15 8.05 16.34
CA ASP A 20 0.00 9.09 15.31
C ASP A 20 1.28 9.31 14.49
N TRP A 21 2.47 9.16 15.09
CA TRP A 21 3.74 9.29 14.39
C TRP A 21 3.98 8.23 13.30
N MET A 22 3.19 7.16 13.26
CA MET A 22 3.25 6.14 12.21
C MET A 22 2.33 6.45 11.03
N LEU A 23 1.37 7.37 11.20
CA LEU A 23 0.40 7.69 10.15
C LEU A 23 1.07 8.48 9.03
N GLY A 24 0.74 8.14 7.78
CA GLY A 24 1.24 8.86 6.64
C GLY A 24 1.76 8.00 5.50
N CYS A 25 2.41 8.67 4.55
CA CYS A 25 3.10 8.06 3.43
C CYS A 25 4.61 8.04 3.71
N PHE A 26 5.19 6.86 3.79
CA PHE A 26 6.64 6.67 3.92
C PHE A 26 7.23 6.10 2.64
N ARG A 27 8.43 6.55 2.30
CA ARG A 27 9.25 5.97 1.24
C ARG A 27 10.51 5.37 1.86
N ARG A 28 10.84 4.14 1.48
CA ARG A 28 12.09 3.50 1.89
C ARG A 28 13.28 4.20 1.22
N SER A 29 14.22 4.61 2.03
CA SER A 29 15.49 5.18 1.58
C SER A 29 16.52 4.10 1.31
N CYS A 30 16.59 3.10 2.21
CA CYS A 30 17.54 2.00 2.10
C CYS A 30 17.04 0.80 2.90
N ILE A 31 17.37 -0.41 2.46
CA ILE A 31 17.40 -1.63 3.26
C ILE A 31 18.83 -2.13 3.28
N SER A 32 19.30 -2.55 4.45
CA SER A 32 20.62 -3.17 4.64
C SER A 32 20.45 -4.54 5.29
N PHE A 33 21.08 -5.53 4.71
CA PHE A 33 21.01 -6.93 5.15
C PHE A 33 22.19 -7.33 6.04
N ALA A 34 21.96 -8.33 6.87
CA ALA A 34 22.99 -8.86 7.79
C ALA A 34 24.24 -9.39 7.08
N ASN A 35 24.12 -9.78 5.81
CA ASN A 35 25.25 -10.21 4.96
C ASN A 35 26.10 -9.04 4.43
N GLY A 36 25.72 -7.78 4.70
CA GLY A 36 26.41 -6.57 4.25
C GLY A 36 25.93 -5.99 2.91
N GLU A 37 24.99 -6.65 2.25
CA GLU A 37 24.33 -6.09 1.06
C GLU A 37 23.33 -5.00 1.45
N SER A 38 23.08 -4.08 0.51
CA SER A 38 22.07 -3.04 0.68
C SER A 38 21.37 -2.74 -0.63
N ASP A 39 20.11 -2.28 -0.54
CA ASP A 39 19.34 -1.80 -1.67
C ASP A 39 18.72 -0.43 -1.35
N ASN A 40 19.03 0.54 -2.20
CA ASN A 40 18.49 1.89 -2.22
C ASN A 40 17.86 2.25 -3.57
N GLN A 41 17.71 1.26 -4.47
CA GLN A 41 17.22 1.46 -5.83
C GLN A 41 15.76 1.06 -5.99
N THR A 42 15.34 0.01 -5.29
CA THR A 42 13.94 -0.42 -5.28
C THR A 42 13.04 0.70 -4.74
N ILE A 43 12.01 1.03 -5.51
CA ILE A 43 10.99 2.00 -5.09
C ILE A 43 10.04 1.30 -4.14
N VAL A 44 10.04 1.72 -2.88
CA VAL A 44 9.15 1.15 -1.87
C VAL A 44 8.38 2.26 -1.19
N TYR A 45 7.06 2.09 -1.12
CA TYR A 45 6.15 2.97 -0.39
C TYR A 45 5.35 2.18 0.63
N TRP A 46 5.27 2.72 1.84
CA TRP A 46 4.41 2.27 2.92
C TRP A 46 3.42 3.36 3.26
N PHE A 47 2.14 3.08 3.11
CA PHE A 47 1.06 3.94 3.57
C PHE A 47 0.46 3.34 4.84
N GLN A 48 0.42 4.13 5.90
CA GLN A 48 -0.14 3.70 7.19
C GLN A 48 -1.42 4.45 7.50
N SER A 49 -2.51 3.70 7.58
CA SER A 49 -3.77 4.11 8.21
C SER A 49 -3.76 3.74 9.71
N ARG A 50 -4.86 3.93 10.41
CA ARG A 50 -4.90 3.66 11.85
C ARG A 50 -4.77 2.17 12.18
N ASN A 51 -5.34 1.26 11.36
CA ASN A 51 -5.33 -0.18 11.62
C ASN A 51 -5.00 -1.04 10.41
N PHE A 52 -4.54 -0.45 9.30
CA PHE A 52 -4.05 -1.22 8.17
C PHE A 52 -2.99 -0.48 7.37
N THR A 53 -2.23 -1.24 6.61
CA THR A 53 -1.08 -0.80 5.83
C THR A 53 -1.31 -1.13 4.36
N ILE A 54 -0.84 -0.25 3.46
CA ILE A 54 -0.64 -0.53 2.04
C ILE A 54 0.85 -0.41 1.75
N ASP A 55 1.43 -1.40 1.09
CA ASP A 55 2.84 -1.42 0.65
C ASP A 55 2.92 -1.64 -0.87
N LEU A 56 3.84 -0.96 -1.51
CA LEU A 56 4.16 -1.11 -2.93
C LEU A 56 5.67 -1.20 -3.10
N ARG A 57 6.16 -2.22 -3.84
CA ARG A 57 7.58 -2.40 -4.15
C ARG A 57 7.76 -2.64 -5.65
N LEU A 58 8.53 -1.78 -6.30
CA LEU A 58 8.82 -1.84 -7.72
C LEU A 58 10.32 -1.70 -7.95
N PRO A 59 10.89 -2.33 -9.00
CA PRO A 59 12.26 -2.05 -9.39
C PRO A 59 12.41 -0.57 -9.79
N ARG A 60 13.65 -0.11 -9.95
CA ARG A 60 13.92 1.26 -10.43
C ARG A 60 13.23 1.51 -11.78
N PRO A 61 12.91 2.78 -12.12
CA PRO A 61 12.08 3.10 -13.30
C PRO A 61 12.64 2.54 -14.62
N ALA A 62 13.95 2.46 -14.77
CA ALA A 62 14.60 1.93 -15.99
C ALA A 62 14.43 0.41 -16.17
N GLU A 63 14.02 -0.30 -15.14
CA GLU A 63 13.79 -1.76 -15.13
C GLU A 63 12.31 -2.13 -15.11
N GLN A 64 11.43 -1.13 -15.00
CA GLN A 64 9.98 -1.37 -15.03
C GLN A 64 9.53 -1.65 -16.47
N VAL A 65 8.55 -2.54 -16.60
CA VAL A 65 7.95 -2.84 -17.89
C VAL A 65 6.99 -1.72 -18.35
N HIS A 66 6.90 -1.53 -19.65
CA HIS A 66 5.93 -0.62 -20.24
C HIS A 66 4.54 -1.25 -20.32
N SER A 67 3.50 -0.41 -20.43
CA SER A 67 2.13 -0.88 -20.59
C SER A 67 1.94 -1.60 -21.92
N ALA A 68 1.47 -2.85 -21.86
CA ALA A 68 1.09 -3.69 -22.99
C ALA A 68 -0.07 -4.61 -22.60
N ALA A 69 -0.65 -5.35 -23.54
CA ALA A 69 -1.54 -6.44 -23.22
C ALA A 69 -0.73 -7.61 -22.62
N LEU A 70 -1.34 -8.38 -21.72
CA LEU A 70 -0.61 -9.44 -21.00
C LEU A 70 0.02 -10.47 -21.93
N GLU A 71 -0.67 -10.83 -23.00
CA GLU A 71 -0.21 -11.77 -24.03
C GLU A 71 0.95 -11.27 -24.89
N ASP A 72 1.15 -9.95 -24.93
CA ASP A 72 2.18 -9.29 -25.73
C ASP A 72 3.53 -9.16 -24.98
N TYR A 73 3.52 -9.36 -23.65
CA TYR A 73 4.75 -9.33 -22.88
C TYR A 73 5.64 -10.53 -23.20
N SER A 74 6.93 -10.28 -23.40
CA SER A 74 7.95 -11.32 -23.46
C SER A 74 8.06 -12.09 -22.15
N ALA A 75 8.67 -13.27 -22.16
CA ALA A 75 8.93 -14.03 -20.94
C ALA A 75 9.76 -13.24 -19.91
N PHE A 76 10.70 -12.41 -20.37
CA PHE A 76 11.51 -11.54 -19.51
C PHE A 76 10.65 -10.45 -18.85
N GLU A 77 9.79 -9.76 -19.61
CA GLU A 77 8.93 -8.71 -19.08
C GLU A 77 7.88 -9.26 -18.11
N LEU A 78 7.34 -10.46 -18.38
CA LEU A 78 6.45 -11.16 -17.45
C LEU A 78 7.16 -11.56 -16.16
N ASP A 79 8.42 -11.99 -16.23
CA ASP A 79 9.22 -12.28 -15.04
C ASP A 79 9.44 -11.00 -14.20
N VAL A 80 9.80 -9.88 -14.84
CA VAL A 80 9.91 -8.59 -14.17
C VAL A 80 8.60 -8.18 -13.51
N LEU A 81 7.48 -8.27 -14.25
CA LEU A 81 6.14 -7.89 -13.75
C LEU A 81 5.70 -8.79 -12.59
N ALA A 82 5.97 -10.11 -12.69
CA ALA A 82 5.64 -11.08 -11.65
C ALA A 82 6.49 -10.93 -10.38
N ASN A 83 7.58 -10.18 -10.43
CA ASN A 83 8.40 -9.84 -9.27
C ASN A 83 8.03 -8.50 -8.63
N TYR A 84 7.07 -7.75 -9.18
CA TYR A 84 6.52 -6.60 -8.48
C TYR A 84 5.84 -7.07 -7.19
N GLU A 85 5.85 -6.21 -6.17
CA GLU A 85 5.14 -6.48 -4.93
C GLU A 85 4.17 -5.35 -4.64
N GLY A 86 3.03 -5.74 -4.10
CA GLY A 86 2.03 -4.81 -3.59
C GLY A 86 1.05 -5.59 -2.74
N TRP A 87 0.65 -5.00 -1.62
CA TRP A 87 -0.25 -5.66 -0.68
C TRP A 87 -0.97 -4.66 0.21
N VAL A 88 -2.05 -5.12 0.82
CA VAL A 88 -2.76 -4.48 1.92
C VAL A 88 -3.00 -5.51 3.01
N ALA A 89 -2.79 -5.14 4.27
CA ALA A 89 -3.05 -6.00 5.41
C ALA A 89 -3.49 -5.19 6.63
N SER A 90 -4.29 -5.80 7.51
CA SER A 90 -4.54 -5.28 8.84
C SER A 90 -3.26 -5.30 9.65
N CYS A 91 -3.13 -4.40 10.61
CA CYS A 91 -1.95 -4.35 11.45
C CYS A 91 -2.30 -4.23 12.93
N ASP A 92 -1.44 -4.80 13.76
CA ASP A 92 -1.44 -4.66 15.21
C ASP A 92 -0.12 -4.02 15.67
N TRP A 93 -0.25 -3.04 16.57
CA TRP A 93 0.88 -2.40 17.22
C TRP A 93 0.93 -2.76 18.68
N LYS A 94 1.98 -3.46 19.08
CA LYS A 94 2.20 -3.87 20.47
C LYS A 94 3.69 -3.96 20.79
N ASP A 95 4.09 -3.48 21.96
CA ASP A 95 5.47 -3.60 22.48
C ASP A 95 6.54 -3.10 21.49
N LYS A 96 6.26 -2.00 20.78
CA LYS A 96 7.09 -1.40 19.71
C LYS A 96 7.27 -2.30 18.48
N GLN A 97 6.42 -3.28 18.31
CA GLN A 97 6.37 -4.14 17.14
C GLN A 97 5.09 -3.92 16.36
N MET A 98 5.21 -3.88 15.04
CA MET A 98 4.14 -3.93 14.08
C MET A 98 4.05 -5.34 13.53
N SER A 99 2.85 -5.89 13.55
CA SER A 99 2.55 -7.18 12.89
C SER A 99 1.44 -6.98 11.88
N TRP A 100 1.49 -7.72 10.78
CA TRP A 100 0.47 -7.68 9.73
C TRP A 100 -0.26 -9.02 9.66
N HIS A 101 -1.56 -8.96 9.35
CA HIS A 101 -2.38 -10.16 9.23
C HIS A 101 -3.54 -9.96 8.26
N GLY A 102 -3.95 -11.04 7.61
CA GLY A 102 -5.02 -11.01 6.62
C GLY A 102 -4.65 -10.18 5.39
N GLY A 103 -5.67 -9.71 4.68
CA GLY A 103 -5.49 -8.85 3.51
C GLY A 103 -5.26 -9.60 2.20
N THR A 104 -4.67 -8.92 1.24
CA THR A 104 -4.40 -9.47 -0.10
C THR A 104 -3.09 -8.92 -0.66
N ALA A 105 -2.42 -9.73 -1.48
CA ALA A 105 -1.13 -9.40 -2.09
C ALA A 105 -1.09 -9.84 -3.56
N LEU A 106 -0.25 -9.15 -4.37
CA LEU A 106 0.08 -9.59 -5.72
C LEU A 106 0.81 -10.93 -5.66
N GLN A 107 1.81 -11.04 -4.76
CA GLN A 107 2.55 -12.26 -4.54
C GLN A 107 1.66 -13.32 -3.89
N VAL A 108 1.85 -14.56 -4.28
CA VAL A 108 1.06 -15.71 -3.77
C VAL A 108 1.72 -16.39 -2.57
N THR A 109 2.96 -16.02 -2.28
CA THR A 109 3.71 -16.46 -1.10
C THR A 109 4.16 -15.25 -0.30
N ASP A 110 4.10 -15.34 1.02
CA ASP A 110 4.58 -14.28 1.90
C ASP A 110 6.11 -14.18 1.81
N ARG A 111 6.60 -12.99 1.46
CA ARG A 111 8.04 -12.72 1.36
C ARG A 111 8.61 -12.06 2.63
N TRP A 112 7.74 -11.49 3.48
CA TRP A 112 8.13 -10.69 4.65
C TRP A 112 7.34 -11.13 5.88
N PRO A 113 7.54 -12.37 6.40
CA PRO A 113 6.70 -12.95 7.43
C PRO A 113 7.01 -12.43 8.85
N GLU A 114 8.05 -11.64 9.02
CA GLU A 114 8.46 -11.16 10.34
C GLU A 114 7.72 -9.88 10.72
N PRO A 115 7.42 -9.67 12.02
CA PRO A 115 6.96 -8.38 12.51
C PRO A 115 8.11 -7.34 12.42
N ALA A 116 7.75 -6.07 12.36
CA ALA A 116 8.70 -4.96 12.32
C ALA A 116 8.88 -4.34 13.71
N GLN A 117 10.13 -4.22 14.18
CA GLN A 117 10.47 -3.38 15.31
C GLN A 117 10.71 -1.94 14.82
N LEU A 118 9.86 -0.98 15.24
CA LEU A 118 9.86 0.37 14.67
C LEU A 118 10.28 1.43 15.69
N HIS A 119 11.15 2.34 15.23
CA HIS A 119 11.59 3.49 15.99
C HIS A 119 11.50 4.76 15.15
N ARG A 120 10.89 5.82 15.69
CA ARG A 120 10.77 7.10 15.00
C ARG A 120 11.81 8.10 15.51
N THR A 121 12.46 8.81 14.58
CA THR A 121 13.36 9.93 14.88
C THR A 121 13.17 11.00 13.80
N GLY A 122 12.56 12.14 14.16
CA GLY A 122 12.22 13.16 13.18
C GLY A 122 11.27 12.63 12.10
N ASN A 123 11.61 12.82 10.84
CA ASN A 123 10.88 12.26 9.70
C ASN A 123 11.30 10.83 9.32
N CYS A 124 12.25 10.25 10.05
CA CYS A 124 12.76 8.91 9.82
C CYS A 124 12.07 7.90 10.73
N MET A 125 11.67 6.78 10.16
CA MET A 125 11.24 5.58 10.89
C MET A 125 12.21 4.47 10.55
N ILE A 126 12.87 3.92 11.56
CA ILE A 126 13.80 2.80 11.40
C ILE A 126 13.07 1.52 11.77
N GLU A 127 13.14 0.57 10.86
CA GLU A 127 12.61 -0.78 11.02
C GLU A 127 13.75 -1.78 11.21
N PHE A 128 13.64 -2.61 12.25
CA PHE A 128 14.51 -3.75 12.45
C PHE A 128 13.71 -5.05 12.32
N ALA A 129 14.22 -5.97 11.52
CA ALA A 129 13.76 -7.35 11.57
C ALA A 129 14.16 -7.97 12.92
N PRO A 130 13.25 -8.59 13.69
CA PRO A 130 13.58 -9.24 14.96
C PRO A 130 14.65 -10.33 14.84
N SER A 131 14.74 -10.99 13.70
CA SER A 131 15.80 -11.95 13.38
C SER A 131 17.18 -11.31 13.22
N GLY A 132 17.25 -9.97 13.04
CA GLY A 132 18.47 -9.26 12.67
C GLY A 132 18.85 -9.41 11.20
N ALA A 133 17.95 -9.94 10.36
CA ALA A 133 18.24 -10.17 8.94
C ALA A 133 18.42 -8.87 8.15
N TYR A 134 17.68 -7.82 8.52
CA TYR A 134 17.75 -6.51 7.85
C TYR A 134 17.39 -5.35 8.77
N VAL A 135 17.75 -4.15 8.31
CA VAL A 135 17.32 -2.85 8.84
C VAL A 135 16.86 -1.99 7.66
N GLU A 136 15.71 -1.32 7.81
CA GLU A 136 15.16 -0.39 6.80
C GLU A 136 15.07 1.04 7.34
N ASP A 137 15.41 2.01 6.46
CA ASP A 137 15.25 3.45 6.69
C ASP A 137 14.07 3.97 5.88
N TRP A 138 13.00 4.31 6.57
CA TRP A 138 11.76 4.85 6.01
C TRP A 138 11.68 6.37 6.25
N ARG A 139 11.34 7.12 5.20
CA ARG A 139 11.22 8.58 5.25
C ARG A 139 9.79 9.02 5.02
N LEU A 140 9.20 9.69 6.01
CA LEU A 140 7.89 10.34 5.84
C LEU A 140 7.97 11.33 4.69
N GLN A 141 7.05 11.21 3.74
CA GLN A 141 6.99 12.08 2.59
C GLN A 141 6.32 13.41 2.98
N PRO A 142 6.88 14.55 2.50
CA PRO A 142 6.28 15.86 2.77
C PRO A 142 4.83 15.92 2.28
N SER A 143 3.95 16.44 3.13
CA SER A 143 2.56 16.73 2.79
C SER A 143 2.12 17.97 3.55
N GLN A 144 1.20 18.73 2.97
CA GLN A 144 0.43 19.73 3.73
C GLN A 144 -0.52 19.02 4.68
N PRO A 145 -0.94 19.64 5.80
CA PRO A 145 -2.07 19.16 6.57
C PRO A 145 -3.29 18.94 5.67
N GLY A 146 -4.00 17.83 5.89
CA GLY A 146 -5.08 17.46 5.00
C GLY A 146 -5.74 16.13 5.41
N PRO A 147 -6.51 15.50 4.52
CA PRO A 147 -7.27 14.33 4.88
C PRO A 147 -6.39 13.14 5.25
N LEU A 148 -6.76 12.47 6.34
CA LEU A 148 -6.39 11.10 6.63
C LEU A 148 -7.62 10.23 6.41
N VAL A 149 -7.59 9.37 5.39
CA VAL A 149 -8.69 8.47 5.07
C VAL A 149 -8.16 7.05 4.94
N GLY A 150 -8.81 6.13 5.63
CA GLY A 150 -8.57 4.70 5.52
C GLY A 150 -9.90 3.97 5.24
N LEU A 151 -10.03 3.39 4.05
CA LEU A 151 -11.18 2.60 3.62
C LEU A 151 -10.71 1.21 3.22
N ARG A 152 -11.19 0.16 3.90
CA ARG A 152 -10.89 -1.23 3.57
C ARG A 152 -11.96 -1.78 2.64
N LEU A 153 -11.58 -2.12 1.40
CA LEU A 153 -12.48 -2.79 0.47
C LEU A 153 -12.73 -4.22 0.95
N ILE A 154 -13.99 -4.54 1.18
CA ILE A 154 -14.42 -5.86 1.67
C ILE A 154 -15.20 -6.66 0.63
N GLU A 155 -15.80 -5.99 -0.35
CA GLU A 155 -16.58 -6.63 -1.40
C GLU A 155 -16.70 -5.72 -2.63
N GLU A 156 -16.82 -6.31 -3.82
CA GLU A 156 -17.25 -5.66 -5.05
C GLU A 156 -18.37 -6.50 -5.68
N TYR A 157 -19.43 -5.87 -6.21
CA TYR A 157 -20.49 -6.60 -6.90
C TYR A 157 -21.09 -5.82 -8.06
N LYS A 158 -21.69 -6.56 -9.02
CA LYS A 158 -22.49 -6.01 -10.11
C LYS A 158 -23.93 -5.82 -9.64
N ALA A 159 -24.38 -4.56 -9.54
CA ALA A 159 -25.71 -4.25 -9.01
C ALA A 159 -26.83 -4.83 -9.87
N ASP A 160 -26.67 -4.79 -11.21
CA ASP A 160 -27.69 -5.18 -12.17
C ASP A 160 -28.07 -6.67 -12.13
N ILE A 161 -27.13 -7.53 -11.71
CA ILE A 161 -27.32 -9.01 -11.69
C ILE A 161 -27.03 -9.63 -10.32
N GLY A 162 -26.64 -8.83 -9.32
CA GLY A 162 -26.31 -9.30 -7.98
C GLY A 162 -25.09 -10.21 -7.87
N GLN A 163 -24.22 -10.24 -8.91
CA GLN A 163 -23.01 -11.05 -8.89
C GLN A 163 -21.96 -10.41 -7.97
N ARG A 164 -21.56 -11.15 -6.92
CA ARG A 164 -20.60 -10.72 -5.91
C ARG A 164 -19.20 -11.27 -6.17
N PHE A 165 -18.19 -10.47 -5.88
CA PHE A 165 -16.78 -10.82 -5.98
C PHE A 165 -16.14 -10.56 -4.61
N PRO A 166 -15.50 -11.55 -3.98
CA PRO A 166 -14.86 -11.39 -2.67
C PRO A 166 -13.52 -10.62 -2.80
N ARG A 167 -13.53 -9.53 -3.57
CA ARG A 167 -12.36 -8.66 -3.70
C ARG A 167 -12.12 -7.96 -2.39
N THR A 168 -10.91 -8.06 -1.91
CA THR A 168 -10.41 -7.27 -0.79
C THR A 168 -9.39 -6.25 -1.29
N GLY A 169 -9.17 -5.21 -0.50
CA GLY A 169 -8.27 -4.14 -0.90
C GLY A 169 -8.34 -2.98 0.08
N GLY A 170 -8.00 -1.79 -0.38
CA GLY A 170 -8.12 -0.60 0.43
C GLY A 170 -7.67 0.67 -0.25
N LEU A 171 -8.11 1.77 0.31
CA LEU A 171 -7.70 3.13 -0.01
C LEU A 171 -7.12 3.77 1.24
N ILE A 172 -5.90 4.31 1.14
CA ILE A 172 -5.35 5.21 2.16
C ILE A 172 -5.05 6.55 1.49
N VAL A 173 -5.55 7.62 2.08
CA VAL A 173 -5.21 9.00 1.71
C VAL A 173 -4.49 9.65 2.89
N CYS A 174 -3.33 10.23 2.62
CA CYS A 174 -2.50 10.94 3.59
C CYS A 174 -2.11 12.30 2.99
N GLY A 175 -3.00 13.30 3.13
CA GLY A 175 -2.81 14.64 2.58
C GLY A 175 -2.58 14.64 1.07
N ASP A 176 -1.36 14.97 0.63
CA ASP A 176 -0.99 15.04 -0.80
C ASP A 176 -0.67 13.69 -1.45
N HIS A 177 -0.78 12.60 -0.68
CA HIS A 177 -0.47 11.24 -1.13
C HIS A 177 -1.65 10.30 -0.96
N ALA A 178 -1.80 9.34 -1.87
CA ALA A 178 -2.82 8.30 -1.75
C ALA A 178 -2.31 6.96 -2.27
N ALA A 179 -2.81 5.87 -1.70
CA ALA A 179 -2.56 4.52 -2.18
C ALA A 179 -3.86 3.74 -2.31
N TRP A 180 -3.92 2.91 -3.33
CA TRP A 180 -5.04 2.05 -3.65
C TRP A 180 -4.59 0.62 -3.86
N VAL A 181 -5.32 -0.33 -3.27
CA VAL A 181 -5.18 -1.76 -3.58
C VAL A 181 -6.54 -2.33 -3.94
N ILE A 182 -6.57 -3.15 -4.99
CA ILE A 182 -7.70 -4.01 -5.30
C ILE A 182 -7.17 -5.41 -5.62
N GLY A 183 -7.60 -6.37 -4.81
CA GLY A 183 -7.22 -7.77 -4.95
C GLY A 183 -7.95 -8.47 -6.09
N ARG A 184 -7.59 -9.72 -6.34
CA ARG A 184 -8.18 -10.55 -7.38
C ARG A 184 -9.68 -10.76 -7.15
N ALA A 185 -10.44 -10.85 -8.26
CA ALA A 185 -11.88 -11.18 -8.20
C ALA A 185 -12.13 -12.58 -7.64
N GLU A 186 -11.21 -13.50 -7.97
CA GLU A 186 -11.23 -14.88 -7.50
C GLU A 186 -9.93 -15.18 -6.76
N PRO A 187 -9.98 -15.78 -5.57
CA PRO A 187 -8.78 -16.21 -4.86
C PRO A 187 -7.98 -17.18 -5.74
N MET A 188 -6.68 -17.03 -5.78
CA MET A 188 -5.82 -18.01 -6.41
C MET A 188 -5.84 -19.31 -5.61
N THR A 189 -5.97 -20.43 -6.31
CA THR A 189 -5.76 -21.73 -5.68
C THR A 189 -4.29 -21.83 -5.28
N ASP A 190 -4.02 -22.21 -4.05
CA ASP A 190 -2.65 -22.44 -3.59
C ASP A 190 -2.00 -23.55 -4.41
N SER A 191 -1.14 -23.16 -5.32
CA SER A 191 -0.39 -24.09 -6.17
C SER A 191 0.96 -24.46 -5.56
N GLY A 192 1.35 -23.81 -4.45
CA GLY A 192 2.69 -23.92 -3.87
C GLY A 192 3.79 -23.31 -4.75
N SER A 193 3.45 -22.74 -5.91
CA SER A 193 4.42 -22.14 -6.85
C SER A 193 4.41 -20.61 -6.72
N PRO A 194 5.57 -19.94 -6.75
CA PRO A 194 5.65 -18.47 -6.75
C PRO A 194 5.08 -17.89 -8.05
N LEU A 195 4.62 -16.63 -7.99
CA LEU A 195 3.99 -15.95 -9.13
C LEU A 195 4.87 -15.93 -10.40
N PRO A 196 6.20 -15.73 -10.35
CA PRO A 196 7.06 -15.82 -11.54
C PRO A 196 6.97 -17.16 -12.26
N ASP A 197 6.95 -18.27 -11.54
CA ASP A 197 6.85 -19.62 -12.15
C ASP A 197 5.48 -19.83 -12.82
N LEU A 198 4.41 -19.35 -12.18
CA LEU A 198 3.07 -19.40 -12.75
C LEU A 198 2.99 -18.57 -14.03
N ALA A 199 3.53 -17.35 -14.04
CA ALA A 199 3.57 -16.46 -15.19
C ALA A 199 4.41 -17.07 -16.33
N ALA A 200 5.59 -17.62 -16.02
CA ALA A 200 6.44 -18.29 -16.99
C ALA A 200 5.74 -19.45 -17.70
N SER A 201 4.89 -20.20 -16.98
CA SER A 201 4.11 -21.30 -17.55
C SER A 201 2.96 -20.85 -18.47
N ALA A 202 2.62 -19.56 -18.47
CA ALA A 202 1.48 -18.97 -19.18
C ALA A 202 1.88 -17.95 -20.25
N VAL A 203 3.16 -17.85 -20.61
CA VAL A 203 3.66 -16.90 -21.63
C VAL A 203 2.87 -17.03 -22.93
N GLY A 204 2.37 -15.89 -23.46
CA GLY A 204 1.58 -15.82 -24.68
C GLY A 204 0.11 -16.25 -24.52
N ASP A 205 -0.33 -16.60 -23.32
CA ASP A 205 -1.71 -17.01 -23.03
C ASP A 205 -2.39 -15.99 -22.10
N GLY A 206 -3.03 -14.97 -22.68
CA GLY A 206 -3.71 -13.91 -21.94
C GLY A 206 -4.80 -14.42 -21.01
N HIS A 207 -5.49 -15.52 -21.34
CA HIS A 207 -6.52 -16.10 -20.48
C HIS A 207 -5.95 -16.70 -19.21
N ARG A 208 -4.77 -17.32 -19.29
CA ARG A 208 -4.07 -17.86 -18.12
C ARG A 208 -3.35 -16.78 -17.31
N LEU A 209 -2.85 -15.73 -17.97
CA LEU A 209 -2.17 -14.61 -17.33
C LEU A 209 -3.14 -13.67 -16.58
N GLN A 210 -4.32 -13.44 -17.15
CA GLN A 210 -5.28 -12.48 -16.62
C GLN A 210 -5.62 -12.71 -15.11
N PRO A 211 -5.99 -13.91 -14.66
CA PRO A 211 -6.26 -14.13 -13.23
C PRO A 211 -5.01 -14.00 -12.34
N LEU A 212 -3.80 -14.25 -12.88
CA LEU A 212 -2.55 -14.06 -12.12
C LEU A 212 -2.29 -12.59 -11.82
N PHE A 213 -2.57 -11.71 -12.78
CA PHE A 213 -2.34 -10.27 -12.71
C PHE A 213 -3.60 -9.43 -12.49
N ASP A 214 -4.76 -10.06 -12.16
CA ASP A 214 -5.98 -9.37 -11.73
C ASP A 214 -5.79 -8.77 -10.32
N PHE A 215 -4.82 -7.89 -10.21
CA PHE A 215 -4.42 -7.25 -8.96
C PHE A 215 -3.86 -5.86 -9.26
N GLU A 216 -4.12 -4.90 -8.39
CA GLU A 216 -3.53 -3.56 -8.48
C GLU A 216 -3.09 -3.07 -7.11
N THR A 217 -1.87 -2.57 -7.01
CA THR A 217 -1.44 -1.60 -5.99
C THR A 217 -0.92 -0.38 -6.71
N SER A 218 -1.49 0.78 -6.41
CA SER A 218 -1.14 2.06 -7.01
C SER A 218 -0.85 3.10 -5.94
N VAL A 219 0.21 3.88 -6.14
CA VAL A 219 0.58 5.05 -5.33
C VAL A 219 0.43 6.30 -6.18
N ALA A 220 -0.20 7.31 -5.63
CA ALA A 220 -0.57 8.54 -6.31
C ALA A 220 -0.20 9.79 -5.51
N SER A 221 -0.07 10.90 -6.20
CA SER A 221 0.07 12.23 -5.62
C SER A 221 -0.97 13.19 -6.18
N GLY A 222 -1.38 14.16 -5.37
CA GLY A 222 -2.41 15.13 -5.74
C GLY A 222 -3.06 15.76 -4.52
N SER A 223 -4.34 16.06 -4.63
CA SER A 223 -5.15 16.57 -3.53
C SER A 223 -6.63 16.21 -3.74
N LEU A 224 -7.45 16.38 -2.71
CA LEU A 224 -8.90 16.19 -2.84
C LEU A 224 -9.52 17.07 -3.94
N ALA A 225 -9.01 18.30 -4.08
CA ALA A 225 -9.58 19.26 -5.03
C ALA A 225 -9.20 18.98 -6.49
N LEU A 226 -7.99 18.46 -6.73
CA LEU A 226 -7.44 18.21 -8.06
C LEU A 226 -7.49 16.74 -8.47
N GLY A 227 -7.83 15.85 -7.54
CA GLY A 227 -7.70 14.41 -7.69
C GLY A 227 -6.26 13.93 -7.46
N TYR A 228 -6.10 12.61 -7.38
CA TYR A 228 -4.81 11.94 -7.18
C TYR A 228 -4.42 11.23 -8.47
N THR A 229 -3.25 11.57 -9.01
CA THR A 229 -2.68 10.96 -10.22
C THR A 229 -1.71 9.86 -9.83
N VAL A 230 -1.89 8.66 -10.37
CA VAL A 230 -1.02 7.49 -10.15
C VAL A 230 0.39 7.79 -10.65
N ARG A 231 1.37 7.57 -9.78
CA ARG A 231 2.80 7.74 -10.06
C ARG A 231 3.52 6.41 -10.19
N HIS A 232 3.10 5.44 -9.38
CA HIS A 232 3.67 4.09 -9.35
C HIS A 232 2.54 3.07 -9.23
N SER A 233 2.66 1.95 -9.93
CA SER A 233 1.63 0.91 -9.90
C SER A 233 2.22 -0.45 -10.26
N THR A 234 1.68 -1.52 -9.66
CA THR A 234 1.90 -2.89 -10.13
C THR A 234 1.29 -3.13 -11.51
N ARG A 235 0.41 -2.23 -11.95
CA ARG A 235 -0.19 -2.22 -13.28
C ARG A 235 0.35 -1.04 -14.09
N PRO A 236 1.24 -1.28 -15.09
CA PRO A 236 1.86 -0.20 -15.87
C PRO A 236 0.86 0.73 -16.57
N ASP A 237 -0.31 0.21 -16.99
CA ASP A 237 -1.38 0.97 -17.65
C ASP A 237 -2.07 2.01 -16.73
N ARG A 238 -1.86 1.91 -15.43
CA ARG A 238 -2.43 2.84 -14.44
C ARG A 238 -1.62 4.11 -14.27
N VAL A 239 -0.34 4.10 -14.59
CA VAL A 239 0.54 5.26 -14.41
C VAL A 239 0.05 6.45 -15.25
N GLY A 240 -0.07 7.62 -14.61
CA GLY A 240 -0.64 8.83 -15.20
C GLY A 240 -2.17 8.91 -15.21
N ARG A 241 -2.88 7.88 -14.76
CA ARG A 241 -4.33 7.87 -14.62
C ARG A 241 -4.77 8.40 -13.25
N THR A 242 -6.05 8.79 -13.16
CA THR A 242 -6.68 9.11 -11.87
C THR A 242 -6.75 7.85 -10.99
N LEU A 243 -6.40 7.98 -9.71
CA LEU A 243 -6.36 6.85 -8.77
C LEU A 243 -7.74 6.25 -8.54
N LEU A 244 -8.70 7.09 -8.16
CA LEU A 244 -10.09 6.68 -7.93
C LEU A 244 -10.91 6.85 -9.21
N ALA A 245 -11.67 5.82 -9.55
CA ALA A 245 -12.68 5.94 -10.58
C ALA A 245 -13.77 6.94 -10.14
N ASP A 246 -14.33 7.66 -11.10
CA ASP A 246 -15.51 8.47 -10.85
C ASP A 246 -16.65 7.59 -10.35
N GLY A 247 -17.35 8.05 -9.32
CA GLY A 247 -18.46 7.33 -8.73
C GLY A 247 -19.12 8.13 -7.63
N GLU A 248 -20.28 7.63 -7.23
CA GLU A 248 -21.03 8.19 -6.11
C GLU A 248 -20.75 7.42 -4.85
N PHE A 249 -20.53 8.13 -3.75
CA PHE A 249 -20.30 7.54 -2.43
C PHE A 249 -21.54 7.70 -1.57
N GLU A 250 -21.84 6.70 -0.77
CA GLU A 250 -22.89 6.69 0.24
C GLU A 250 -22.33 6.20 1.57
N TRP A 251 -22.58 6.96 2.63
CA TRP A 251 -22.24 6.56 4.00
C TRP A 251 -23.40 5.80 4.64
N ILE A 252 -23.16 4.59 5.13
CA ILE A 252 -24.12 3.73 5.81
C ILE A 252 -23.85 3.76 7.31
N GLU A 253 -24.51 4.66 8.01
CA GLU A 253 -24.24 4.96 9.44
C GLU A 253 -24.29 3.73 10.35
N ASP A 254 -25.29 2.88 10.21
CA ASP A 254 -25.51 1.73 11.11
C ASP A 254 -24.37 0.71 11.06
N THR A 255 -23.69 0.59 9.93
CA THR A 255 -22.62 -0.39 9.69
C THR A 255 -21.24 0.22 9.67
N ARG A 256 -21.12 1.54 9.65
CA ARG A 256 -19.87 2.29 9.41
C ARG A 256 -19.19 1.84 8.10
N GLN A 257 -19.99 1.63 7.08
CA GLN A 257 -19.56 1.26 5.75
C GLN A 257 -19.74 2.42 4.79
N VAL A 258 -18.94 2.41 3.74
CA VAL A 258 -19.08 3.30 2.59
C VAL A 258 -19.31 2.44 1.37
N GLU A 259 -20.35 2.76 0.61
CA GLU A 259 -20.56 2.21 -0.71
C GLU A 259 -20.13 3.21 -1.78
N GLN A 260 -19.36 2.71 -2.77
CA GLN A 260 -19.05 3.46 -3.99
C GLN A 260 -19.77 2.82 -5.16
N THR A 261 -20.71 3.55 -5.77
CA THR A 261 -21.36 3.15 -7.01
C THR A 261 -20.62 3.74 -8.19
N LEU A 262 -20.23 2.93 -9.16
CA LEU A 262 -19.50 3.33 -10.36
C LEU A 262 -20.01 2.61 -11.60
N SER A 263 -19.79 3.22 -12.78
CA SER A 263 -20.08 2.60 -14.08
C SER A 263 -18.79 2.05 -14.68
N ARG A 264 -18.80 0.76 -15.06
CA ARG A 264 -17.68 0.11 -15.75
C ARG A 264 -18.25 -0.81 -16.83
N ASP A 265 -17.82 -0.61 -18.08
CA ASP A 265 -18.24 -1.39 -19.26
C ASP A 265 -19.77 -1.43 -19.43
N GLY A 266 -20.44 -0.30 -19.14
CA GLY A 266 -21.90 -0.16 -19.25
C GLY A 266 -22.67 -0.89 -18.16
N GLN A 267 -22.02 -1.41 -17.13
CA GLN A 267 -22.63 -2.06 -15.98
C GLN A 267 -22.43 -1.22 -14.71
N THR A 268 -23.39 -1.32 -13.80
CA THR A 268 -23.33 -0.68 -12.49
C THR A 268 -22.58 -1.59 -11.50
N TRP A 269 -21.48 -1.09 -10.96
CA TRP A 269 -20.68 -1.78 -9.96
C TRP A 269 -20.78 -1.05 -8.63
N VAL A 270 -20.78 -1.81 -7.55
CA VAL A 270 -20.74 -1.29 -6.19
C VAL A 270 -19.55 -1.90 -5.47
N ARG A 271 -18.79 -1.04 -4.80
CA ARG A 271 -17.72 -1.40 -3.87
C ARG A 271 -18.15 -1.08 -2.46
N VAL A 272 -17.99 -2.02 -1.57
CA VAL A 272 -18.32 -1.85 -0.14
C VAL A 272 -17.02 -1.74 0.64
N PHE A 273 -16.90 -0.67 1.40
CA PHE A 273 -15.74 -0.41 2.25
C PHE A 273 -16.14 -0.39 3.72
N GLU A 274 -15.33 -1.01 4.55
CA GLU A 274 -15.30 -0.75 5.98
C GLU A 274 -14.43 0.48 6.26
N VAL A 275 -14.92 1.40 7.08
CA VAL A 275 -14.20 2.63 7.40
C VAL A 275 -13.28 2.39 8.58
N ASP A 276 -11.97 2.57 8.34
CA ASP A 276 -10.95 2.61 9.39
C ASP A 276 -10.85 4.01 10.00
N VAL A 277 -10.69 5.03 9.15
CA VAL A 277 -10.58 6.43 9.58
C VAL A 277 -11.08 7.37 8.50
N ILE A 278 -11.72 8.46 8.91
CA ILE A 278 -11.98 9.66 8.09
C ILE A 278 -11.74 10.88 8.96
N GLU A 279 -10.61 11.53 8.77
CA GLU A 279 -10.24 12.81 9.40
C GLU A 279 -10.02 13.83 8.28
N THR A 280 -10.64 15.01 8.41
CA THR A 280 -10.61 16.03 7.34
C THR A 280 -9.31 16.80 7.28
N ASP A 281 -8.64 16.93 8.43
CA ASP A 281 -7.44 17.76 8.60
C ASP A 281 -6.51 17.10 9.62
N HIS A 282 -5.58 16.30 9.10
CA HIS A 282 -4.54 15.64 9.88
C HIS A 282 -3.19 16.30 9.60
N ASP A 283 -2.43 16.55 10.65
CA ASP A 283 -1.08 17.12 10.54
C ASP A 283 -0.05 15.99 10.40
N PHE A 284 0.49 15.83 9.19
CA PHE A 284 1.55 14.88 8.89
C PHE A 284 2.91 15.45 9.29
N THR A 285 3.12 15.58 10.60
CA THR A 285 4.29 16.27 11.18
C THR A 285 5.60 15.55 10.83
N MET A 286 6.47 16.24 10.14
CA MET A 286 7.81 15.76 9.76
C MET A 286 8.74 15.58 10.96
N ALA A 287 8.53 16.36 12.03
CA ALA A 287 9.32 16.30 13.23
C ALA A 287 8.53 15.61 14.34
N THR A 288 8.97 14.45 14.75
CA THR A 288 8.46 13.83 15.98
C THR A 288 9.14 14.48 17.16
N PRO A 289 8.41 14.99 18.17
CA PRO A 289 9.02 15.46 19.40
C PRO A 289 9.89 14.35 19.99
N SER A 290 11.18 14.56 20.08
CA SER A 290 12.06 13.65 20.78
C SER A 290 11.90 13.87 22.28
N ASN A 291 11.99 12.78 23.03
CA ASN A 291 12.16 12.84 24.47
C ASN A 291 13.55 12.29 24.80
N GLN A 292 13.98 12.51 26.04
CA GLN A 292 15.31 12.09 26.48
C GLN A 292 15.59 10.61 26.17
N SER A 293 14.62 9.74 26.35
CA SER A 293 14.78 8.28 26.07
C SER A 293 15.00 7.99 24.58
N ALA A 294 14.33 8.70 23.69
CA ALA A 294 14.51 8.56 22.25
C ALA A 294 15.87 9.10 21.79
N GLU A 295 16.33 10.21 22.36
CA GLU A 295 17.65 10.79 22.09
C GLU A 295 18.77 9.87 22.57
N GLU A 296 18.67 9.33 23.80
CA GLU A 296 19.62 8.36 24.36
C GLU A 296 19.68 7.09 23.50
N TRP A 297 18.53 6.58 23.05
CA TRP A 297 18.46 5.44 22.15
C TRP A 297 19.18 5.73 20.82
N PHE A 298 18.85 6.86 20.18
CA PHE A 298 19.46 7.24 18.91
C PHE A 298 20.99 7.40 19.03
N LEU A 299 21.46 8.06 20.09
CA LEU A 299 22.89 8.22 20.33
C LEU A 299 23.60 6.86 20.51
N ARG A 300 22.97 5.94 21.24
CA ARG A 300 23.50 4.60 21.47
C ARG A 300 23.58 3.79 20.17
N GLU A 301 22.53 3.85 19.35
CA GLU A 301 22.40 3.06 18.13
C GLU A 301 23.00 3.75 16.88
N SER A 302 23.44 4.99 16.99
CA SER A 302 23.86 5.80 15.82
C SER A 302 24.94 5.13 14.97
N THR A 303 25.89 4.45 15.58
CA THR A 303 26.96 3.73 14.85
C THR A 303 26.41 2.52 14.10
N THR A 304 25.49 1.78 14.73
CA THR A 304 24.80 0.64 14.10
C THR A 304 23.92 1.12 12.94
N LEU A 305 23.13 2.16 13.18
CA LEU A 305 22.27 2.76 12.16
C LEU A 305 23.06 3.22 10.93
N ARG A 306 24.17 3.94 11.14
CA ARG A 306 25.05 4.36 10.04
C ARG A 306 25.57 3.18 9.24
N ARG A 307 25.97 2.11 9.92
CA ARG A 307 26.48 0.91 9.24
C ARG A 307 25.44 0.23 8.35
N TYR A 308 24.16 0.29 8.71
CA TYR A 308 23.08 -0.47 8.04
C TYR A 308 22.14 0.39 7.19
N THR A 309 22.17 1.71 7.34
CA THR A 309 21.22 2.62 6.65
C THR A 309 21.91 3.67 5.79
N GLU A 310 23.23 3.83 5.85
CA GLU A 310 23.98 4.69 4.94
C GLU A 310 24.40 3.89 3.71
N VAL A 311 24.11 4.45 2.54
CA VAL A 311 24.68 3.94 1.29
C VAL A 311 26.19 4.21 1.33
N LEU A 312 26.96 3.15 1.35
CA LEU A 312 28.41 3.26 1.19
C LEU A 312 28.67 3.63 -0.28
N SER A 313 29.09 4.87 -0.51
CA SER A 313 29.50 5.39 -1.83
C SER A 313 30.87 4.86 -2.26
#